data_e7b9535c9217791fd3e11246b6d8debd
#
_entry.id   e7b9535c9217791fd3e11246b6d8debd
#
_cell.length_a   1.000
_cell.length_b   1.000
_cell.length_c   1.000
_cell.angle_alpha   90.00
_cell.angle_beta   90.00
_cell.angle_gamma   90.00
#
_symmetry.space_group_name_H-M   'P 1'
#
loop_
_entity.id
_entity.type
_entity.pdbx_description
1 polymer ?
#
loop_
_entity_poly.entity_id
_entity_poly.type
_entity_poly.pdbx_seq_one_letter_code
_entity_poly.pdbx_strand_id
1 'polypeptide(L)'
;MSEVVKKPLKITETVLRDAHQSLIATRMTTEQMLPIIPKMDKVGFNAVECWGGATFDACLRFLKEDPWDRLRKLRDGFKNTKLQMLFRGQNILGYRPYADDVVEYFVQKSIANGIDIIRIFDCLNDIRNLQTAVTACNKEKGHAQVALSYTLGDAYTLDYWMEMAKRVEDMGADSLCIKDMAGLLVPAKATELVQALKDSTSLPVELHTHYTSGVASMTYMKAVEAGVDIIDTAMSPFALGTSQPATEVMVEAFKDTPYDTGLDLNLLSEIADYFRPLREEALASGLMNPKVLGVNINTLRYQVPGGMLSNLISQLKEQGKEDKYEEVLAEVPRVRKDLGEPPLVTPSSQIVGTQAVFNVLMGERYKVATKETKDILLGKYGQTVKPFNPEVVDKVLGDDKKNAITCRPADLLEPELDKIEAEMKQYKQQDEDVLSYALFPQVATRSEERRVGKECRSRWSPYH
;
A
#
# COMPACT_ATOMS: atom_id res chain seq x y z
N MET A 1 41.77 -7.88 14.13
CA MET A 1 40.43 -7.27 13.97
C MET A 1 40.05 -7.56 12.54
N SER A 2 39.06 -8.42 12.29
CA SER A 2 38.52 -8.63 10.94
C SER A 2 38.01 -7.28 10.44
N GLU A 3 38.41 -6.86 9.21
CA GLU A 3 37.82 -5.71 8.56
C GLU A 3 36.30 -5.89 8.54
N VAL A 4 35.57 -5.00 9.21
CA VAL A 4 34.11 -4.99 9.15
C VAL A 4 33.74 -4.58 7.73
N VAL A 5 33.17 -5.50 6.97
CA VAL A 5 32.70 -5.23 5.60
C VAL A 5 31.62 -4.15 5.69
N LYS A 6 31.89 -2.98 5.14
CA LYS A 6 30.90 -1.89 5.07
C LYS A 6 29.79 -2.30 4.12
N LYS A 7 28.56 -2.27 4.59
CA LYS A 7 27.34 -2.52 3.80
C LYS A 7 26.39 -1.33 4.00
N PRO A 8 26.56 -0.23 3.25
CA PRO A 8 25.74 0.95 3.40
C PRO A 8 24.25 0.61 3.25
N LEU A 9 23.46 1.04 4.23
CA LEU A 9 22.01 0.91 4.21
C LEU A 9 21.43 1.84 3.13
N LYS A 10 20.45 1.37 2.39
CA LYS A 10 19.71 2.18 1.43
C LYS A 10 18.38 2.62 2.02
N ILE A 11 17.91 3.80 1.63
CA ILE A 11 16.66 4.41 2.11
C ILE A 11 15.71 4.56 0.93
N THR A 12 14.47 4.10 1.09
CA THR A 12 13.33 4.48 0.26
C THR A 12 12.49 5.50 1.02
N GLU A 13 12.30 6.69 0.43
CA GLU A 13 11.54 7.79 1.03
C GLU A 13 10.06 7.69 0.66
N THR A 14 9.16 7.80 1.64
CA THR A 14 7.72 7.58 1.46
C THR A 14 6.86 8.84 1.61
N VAL A 15 7.46 10.01 1.86
CA VAL A 15 6.72 11.25 2.15
C VAL A 15 5.75 11.65 1.04
N LEU A 16 6.05 11.32 -0.22
CA LEU A 16 5.21 11.65 -1.37
C LEU A 16 4.08 10.63 -1.64
N ARG A 17 3.99 9.54 -0.86
CA ARG A 17 2.90 8.57 -0.99
C ARG A 17 2.41 8.04 0.36
N ASP A 18 3.08 7.05 0.97
CA ASP A 18 2.53 6.30 2.11
C ASP A 18 2.43 7.15 3.38
N ALA A 19 3.41 8.00 3.63
CA ALA A 19 3.44 8.86 4.80
C ALA A 19 2.24 9.83 4.82
N HIS A 20 2.03 10.59 3.74
CA HIS A 20 0.90 11.51 3.69
C HIS A 20 -0.45 10.80 3.48
N GLN A 21 -0.45 9.59 2.92
CA GLN A 21 -1.64 8.75 2.92
C GLN A 21 -2.05 8.40 4.36
N SER A 22 -1.09 8.02 5.18
CA SER A 22 -1.31 7.58 6.56
C SER A 22 -1.73 8.70 7.50
N LEU A 23 -1.23 9.92 7.30
CA LEU A 23 -1.43 11.05 8.22
C LEU A 23 -2.50 12.05 7.77
N ILE A 24 -2.65 12.27 6.46
CA ILE A 24 -3.58 13.25 5.88
C ILE A 24 -4.44 12.66 4.76
N ALA A 25 -4.70 11.36 4.82
CA ALA A 25 -5.61 10.64 3.92
C ALA A 25 -5.34 10.93 2.43
N THR A 26 -4.07 10.98 2.03
CA THR A 26 -3.61 11.21 0.64
C THR A 26 -3.99 12.61 0.09
N ARG A 27 -4.04 13.65 0.93
CA ARG A 27 -4.48 15.00 0.52
C ARG A 27 -3.35 15.94 0.11
N MET A 28 -2.09 15.52 0.10
CA MET A 28 -1.00 16.34 -0.43
C MET A 28 -1.19 16.53 -1.95
N THR A 29 -1.22 17.78 -2.40
CA THR A 29 -1.43 18.13 -3.80
C THR A 29 -0.14 18.02 -4.61
N THR A 30 -0.27 17.90 -5.93
CA THR A 30 0.89 17.94 -6.83
C THR A 30 1.67 19.24 -6.70
N GLU A 31 0.99 20.38 -6.56
CA GLU A 31 1.62 21.69 -6.37
C GLU A 31 2.44 21.77 -5.08
N GLN A 32 2.02 21.08 -4.01
CA GLN A 32 2.77 20.97 -2.76
C GLN A 32 3.98 20.04 -2.86
N MET A 33 4.00 19.11 -3.83
CA MET A 33 5.12 18.18 -4.02
C MET A 33 6.23 18.77 -4.89
N LEU A 34 5.88 19.44 -5.98
CA LEU A 34 6.83 19.83 -7.02
C LEU A 34 8.00 20.72 -6.55
N PRO A 35 7.83 21.73 -5.67
CA PRO A 35 8.92 22.63 -5.31
C PRO A 35 10.09 21.98 -4.58
N ILE A 36 9.85 20.86 -3.86
CA ILE A 36 10.90 20.19 -3.07
C ILE A 36 11.67 19.13 -3.88
N ILE A 37 11.12 18.67 -5.00
CA ILE A 37 11.70 17.58 -5.81
C ILE A 37 13.16 17.83 -6.18
N PRO A 38 13.59 19.03 -6.64
CA PRO A 38 14.99 19.26 -7.00
C PRO A 38 15.98 19.03 -5.86
N LYS A 39 15.55 19.21 -4.60
CA LYS A 39 16.36 18.88 -3.42
C LYS A 39 16.31 17.38 -3.13
N MET A 40 15.12 16.78 -3.14
CA MET A 40 14.95 15.33 -2.92
C MET A 40 15.75 14.50 -3.95
N ASP A 41 15.81 14.93 -5.21
CA ASP A 41 16.53 14.23 -6.28
C ASP A 41 18.05 14.23 -6.10
N LYS A 42 18.58 15.08 -5.23
CA LYS A 42 20.03 15.18 -4.91
C LYS A 42 20.44 14.37 -3.69
N VAL A 43 19.49 13.89 -2.90
CA VAL A 43 19.79 13.20 -1.62
C VAL A 43 20.53 11.89 -1.85
N GLY A 44 20.21 11.15 -2.89
CA GLY A 44 20.74 9.80 -3.14
C GLY A 44 19.88 8.68 -2.53
N PHE A 45 18.57 8.91 -2.37
CA PHE A 45 17.64 7.86 -2.01
C PHE A 45 17.69 6.67 -2.97
N ASN A 46 17.47 5.46 -2.46
CA ASN A 46 17.29 4.27 -3.30
C ASN A 46 16.10 4.43 -4.24
N ALA A 47 15.00 4.94 -3.70
CA ALA A 47 13.80 5.30 -4.43
C ALA A 47 12.97 6.33 -3.63
N VAL A 48 12.05 6.99 -4.31
CA VAL A 48 10.97 7.75 -3.70
C VAL A 48 9.65 7.08 -4.06
N GLU A 49 8.89 6.63 -3.06
CA GLU A 49 7.55 6.13 -3.27
C GLU A 49 6.60 7.31 -3.43
N CYS A 50 5.98 7.43 -4.61
CA CYS A 50 5.24 8.64 -4.98
C CYS A 50 3.85 8.37 -5.58
N TRP A 51 3.50 7.11 -5.84
CA TRP A 51 2.26 6.78 -6.55
C TRP A 51 1.68 5.45 -6.09
N GLY A 52 0.38 5.22 -6.33
CA GLY A 52 -0.32 4.00 -5.95
C GLY A 52 -1.83 4.18 -5.86
N GLY A 53 -2.54 3.17 -5.31
CA GLY A 53 -3.99 3.09 -5.33
C GLY A 53 -4.71 4.26 -4.69
N ALA A 54 -4.38 4.59 -3.45
CA ALA A 54 -5.03 5.69 -2.74
C ALA A 54 -4.66 7.06 -3.35
N THR A 55 -3.45 7.21 -3.89
CA THR A 55 -3.04 8.43 -4.60
C THR A 55 -3.90 8.64 -5.83
N PHE A 56 -4.09 7.61 -6.63
CA PHE A 56 -4.90 7.66 -7.84
C PHE A 56 -6.36 8.04 -7.53
N ASP A 57 -6.96 7.34 -6.57
CA ASP A 57 -8.33 7.60 -6.12
C ASP A 57 -8.48 9.02 -5.53
N ALA A 58 -7.53 9.46 -4.71
CA ALA A 58 -7.56 10.79 -4.10
C ALA A 58 -7.42 11.92 -5.13
N CYS A 59 -6.57 11.75 -6.16
CA CYS A 59 -6.46 12.70 -7.27
C CYS A 59 -7.82 12.91 -7.93
N LEU A 60 -8.52 11.84 -8.29
CA LEU A 60 -9.78 11.91 -8.99
C LEU A 60 -10.93 12.45 -8.12
N ARG A 61 -11.08 11.95 -6.89
CA ARG A 61 -12.23 12.25 -6.03
C ARG A 61 -12.12 13.57 -5.29
N PHE A 62 -10.95 13.89 -4.77
CA PHE A 62 -10.80 14.95 -3.79
C PHE A 62 -9.95 16.11 -4.28
N LEU A 63 -8.83 15.83 -4.96
CA LEU A 63 -7.87 16.84 -5.38
C LEU A 63 -8.23 17.44 -6.75
N LYS A 64 -9.09 16.78 -7.52
CA LYS A 64 -9.46 17.18 -8.91
C LYS A 64 -8.23 17.29 -9.81
N GLU A 65 -7.27 16.39 -9.61
CA GLU A 65 -6.05 16.26 -10.38
C GLU A 65 -6.12 15.03 -11.28
N ASP A 66 -5.41 15.07 -12.41
CA ASP A 66 -5.15 13.88 -13.21
C ASP A 66 -4.00 13.08 -12.57
N PRO A 67 -4.22 11.82 -12.14
CA PRO A 67 -3.17 11.02 -11.52
C PRO A 67 -2.00 10.73 -12.46
N TRP A 68 -2.24 10.60 -13.77
CA TRP A 68 -1.20 10.37 -14.77
C TRP A 68 -0.36 11.64 -15.02
N ASP A 69 -1.00 12.81 -15.09
CA ASP A 69 -0.29 14.09 -15.17
C ASP A 69 0.57 14.34 -13.93
N ARG A 70 0.06 13.99 -12.73
CA ARG A 70 0.87 14.02 -11.50
C ARG A 70 2.12 13.16 -11.66
N LEU A 71 1.99 11.92 -12.12
CA LEU A 71 3.12 11.01 -12.29
C LEU A 71 4.15 11.58 -13.27
N ARG A 72 3.72 12.08 -14.41
CA ARG A 72 4.61 12.70 -15.42
C ARG A 72 5.36 13.90 -14.84
N LYS A 73 4.68 14.79 -14.10
CA LYS A 73 5.31 15.95 -13.45
C LYS A 73 6.33 15.54 -12.40
N LEU A 74 6.04 14.52 -11.60
CA LEU A 74 7.01 13.96 -10.66
C LEU A 74 8.22 13.39 -11.38
N ARG A 75 8.01 12.60 -12.44
CA ARG A 75 9.10 12.05 -13.26
C ARG A 75 9.96 13.16 -13.89
N ASP A 76 9.32 14.22 -14.37
CA ASP A 76 10.05 15.37 -14.95
C ASP A 76 10.93 16.07 -13.92
N GLY A 77 10.53 16.09 -12.66
CA GLY A 77 11.31 16.68 -11.56
C GLY A 77 12.43 15.78 -11.07
N PHE A 78 12.21 14.47 -10.97
CA PHE A 78 13.22 13.50 -10.56
C PHE A 78 14.02 13.01 -11.77
N LYS A 79 15.33 13.19 -11.76
CA LYS A 79 16.25 12.76 -12.85
C LYS A 79 17.19 11.65 -12.41
N ASN A 80 17.57 11.64 -11.13
CA ASN A 80 18.56 10.72 -10.57
C ASN A 80 17.95 9.66 -9.67
N THR A 81 16.79 9.95 -9.07
CA THR A 81 16.13 9.08 -8.11
C THR A 81 15.07 8.23 -8.78
N LYS A 82 15.02 6.96 -8.44
CA LYS A 82 13.98 6.03 -8.91
C LYS A 82 12.64 6.40 -8.31
N LEU A 83 11.57 6.27 -9.11
CA LEU A 83 10.19 6.42 -8.67
C LEU A 83 9.57 5.05 -8.42
N GLN A 84 8.96 4.90 -7.26
CA GLN A 84 8.29 3.67 -6.83
C GLN A 84 6.80 3.88 -6.70
N MET A 85 6.02 2.86 -7.09
CA MET A 85 4.58 2.80 -6.83
C MET A 85 4.20 1.56 -6.04
N LEU A 86 3.09 1.67 -5.31
CA LEU A 86 2.42 0.52 -4.69
C LEU A 86 1.32 -0.03 -5.59
N PHE A 87 1.30 -1.36 -5.79
CA PHE A 87 0.42 -2.06 -6.71
C PHE A 87 -0.19 -3.30 -6.04
N ARG A 88 -1.51 -3.46 -6.13
CA ARG A 88 -2.25 -4.52 -5.42
C ARG A 88 -2.43 -5.78 -6.26
N GLY A 89 -1.37 -6.31 -6.85
CA GLY A 89 -1.41 -7.51 -7.66
C GLY A 89 -2.58 -7.50 -8.67
N GLN A 90 -3.40 -8.55 -8.69
CA GLN A 90 -4.51 -8.64 -9.63
C GLN A 90 -5.60 -7.57 -9.44
N ASN A 91 -5.62 -6.88 -8.30
CA ASN A 91 -6.56 -5.78 -8.04
C ASN A 91 -6.04 -4.43 -8.54
N ILE A 92 -4.84 -4.35 -9.07
CA ILE A 92 -4.18 -3.13 -9.59
C ILE A 92 -4.16 -2.04 -8.50
N LEU A 93 -5.07 -1.09 -8.57
CA LEU A 93 -5.30 -0.03 -7.57
C LEU A 93 -6.72 -0.10 -6.98
N GLY A 94 -7.53 -1.05 -7.43
CA GLY A 94 -8.93 -1.22 -7.06
C GLY A 94 -9.16 -2.20 -5.91
N TYR A 95 -10.41 -2.65 -5.82
CA TYR A 95 -10.91 -3.50 -4.73
C TYR A 95 -11.47 -4.84 -5.22
N ARG A 96 -11.35 -5.13 -6.52
CA ARG A 96 -11.71 -6.40 -7.17
C ARG A 96 -10.55 -6.89 -8.03
N PRO A 97 -10.49 -8.17 -8.37
CA PRO A 97 -9.61 -8.66 -9.42
C PRO A 97 -10.01 -8.06 -10.79
N TYR A 98 -9.02 -7.75 -11.62
CA TYR A 98 -9.16 -7.34 -13.01
C TYR A 98 -8.62 -8.45 -13.94
N ALA A 99 -9.05 -8.46 -15.19
CA ALA A 99 -8.53 -9.37 -16.19
C ALA A 99 -7.05 -9.08 -16.47
N ASP A 100 -6.33 -10.09 -16.94
CA ASP A 100 -4.87 -10.01 -17.13
C ASP A 100 -4.46 -8.92 -18.13
N ASP A 101 -5.25 -8.69 -19.19
CA ASP A 101 -5.01 -7.64 -20.18
C ASP A 101 -5.02 -6.24 -19.58
N VAL A 102 -5.92 -5.98 -18.63
CA VAL A 102 -5.99 -4.68 -17.91
C VAL A 102 -4.77 -4.53 -16.98
N VAL A 103 -4.36 -5.61 -16.28
CA VAL A 103 -3.17 -5.61 -15.42
C VAL A 103 -1.91 -5.33 -16.23
N GLU A 104 -1.71 -6.04 -17.35
CA GLU A 104 -0.56 -5.87 -18.23
C GLU A 104 -0.50 -4.44 -18.79
N TYR A 105 -1.62 -3.92 -19.26
CA TYR A 105 -1.68 -2.56 -19.82
C TYR A 105 -1.44 -1.48 -18.77
N PHE A 106 -1.93 -1.69 -17.54
CA PHE A 106 -1.67 -0.75 -16.44
C PHE A 106 -0.19 -0.71 -16.06
N VAL A 107 0.47 -1.86 -15.96
CA VAL A 107 1.90 -1.96 -15.71
C VAL A 107 2.71 -1.28 -16.81
N GLN A 108 2.40 -1.57 -18.08
CA GLN A 108 3.03 -0.95 -19.24
C GLN A 108 2.93 0.58 -19.18
N LYS A 109 1.73 1.12 -18.94
CA LYS A 109 1.51 2.57 -18.89
C LYS A 109 2.16 3.21 -17.65
N SER A 110 2.23 2.52 -16.52
CA SER A 110 2.92 3.01 -15.32
C SER A 110 4.42 3.21 -15.58
N ILE A 111 5.06 2.23 -16.20
CA ILE A 111 6.49 2.32 -16.55
C ILE A 111 6.72 3.37 -17.64
N ALA A 112 5.89 3.40 -18.68
CA ALA A 112 5.98 4.39 -19.76
C ALA A 112 5.83 5.84 -19.25
N ASN A 113 5.05 6.06 -18.19
CA ASN A 113 4.88 7.37 -17.56
C ASN A 113 5.90 7.67 -16.44
N GLY A 114 6.89 6.79 -16.21
CA GLY A 114 8.07 7.10 -15.40
C GLY A 114 8.22 6.36 -14.08
N ILE A 115 7.43 5.30 -13.82
CA ILE A 115 7.68 4.41 -12.68
C ILE A 115 8.87 3.49 -13.01
N ASP A 116 9.83 3.42 -12.08
CA ASP A 116 10.98 2.52 -12.16
C ASP A 116 10.75 1.23 -11.38
N ILE A 117 10.13 1.31 -10.20
CA ILE A 117 9.90 0.19 -9.29
C ILE A 117 8.40 0.01 -9.05
N ILE A 118 7.88 -1.17 -9.35
CA ILE A 118 6.51 -1.54 -9.00
C ILE A 118 6.55 -2.49 -7.80
N ARG A 119 6.10 -2.00 -6.64
CA ARG A 119 5.94 -2.79 -5.42
C ARG A 119 4.59 -3.48 -5.46
N ILE A 120 4.61 -4.78 -5.72
CA ILE A 120 3.44 -5.61 -5.97
C ILE A 120 3.13 -6.44 -4.73
N PHE A 121 1.91 -6.36 -4.20
CA PHE A 121 1.47 -7.17 -3.06
C PHE A 121 0.09 -7.76 -3.30
N ASP A 122 -0.22 -8.85 -2.59
CA ASP A 122 -1.57 -9.41 -2.51
C ASP A 122 -2.07 -9.37 -1.07
N CYS A 123 -3.37 -9.10 -0.89
CA CYS A 123 -3.96 -8.96 0.45
C CYS A 123 -4.07 -10.28 1.22
N LEU A 124 -4.00 -11.41 0.55
CA LEU A 124 -4.01 -12.75 1.14
C LEU A 124 -2.61 -13.40 1.12
N ASN A 125 -1.60 -12.74 0.55
CA ASN A 125 -0.32 -13.32 0.16
C ASN A 125 -0.48 -14.50 -0.82
N ASP A 126 -1.53 -14.52 -1.62
CA ASP A 126 -1.67 -15.49 -2.69
C ASP A 126 -0.81 -15.08 -3.89
N ILE A 127 0.35 -15.69 -4.00
CA ILE A 127 1.34 -15.32 -5.03
C ILE A 127 0.85 -15.54 -6.47
N ARG A 128 -0.20 -16.34 -6.69
CA ARG A 128 -0.81 -16.51 -8.01
C ARG A 128 -1.38 -15.20 -8.54
N ASN A 129 -1.85 -14.33 -7.62
CA ASN A 129 -2.37 -13.00 -7.94
C ASN A 129 -1.28 -11.97 -8.27
N LEU A 130 0.00 -12.32 -8.13
CA LEU A 130 1.14 -11.43 -8.40
C LEU A 130 1.77 -11.69 -9.76
N GLN A 131 1.63 -12.91 -10.30
CA GLN A 131 2.38 -13.41 -11.46
C GLN A 131 2.23 -12.51 -12.69
N THR A 132 1.01 -12.12 -13.04
CA THR A 132 0.76 -11.29 -14.23
C THR A 132 1.47 -9.93 -14.12
N ALA A 133 1.39 -9.28 -12.96
CA ALA A 133 2.04 -7.99 -12.74
C ALA A 133 3.57 -8.09 -12.76
N VAL A 134 4.16 -9.13 -12.15
CA VAL A 134 5.62 -9.38 -12.19
C VAL A 134 6.08 -9.64 -13.63
N THR A 135 5.39 -10.50 -14.35
CA THR A 135 5.72 -10.82 -15.74
C THR A 135 5.63 -9.59 -16.64
N ALA A 136 4.57 -8.78 -16.49
CA ALA A 136 4.39 -7.54 -17.23
C ALA A 136 5.48 -6.52 -16.90
N CYS A 137 5.83 -6.37 -15.62
CA CYS A 137 6.91 -5.46 -15.18
C CYS A 137 8.25 -5.84 -15.81
N ASN A 138 8.62 -7.11 -15.80
CA ASN A 138 9.85 -7.61 -16.40
C ASN A 138 9.87 -7.42 -17.92
N LYS A 139 8.74 -7.67 -18.59
CA LYS A 139 8.57 -7.44 -20.03
C LYS A 139 8.83 -5.98 -20.42
N GLU A 140 8.36 -5.06 -19.62
CA GLU A 140 8.54 -3.61 -19.81
C GLU A 140 9.87 -3.09 -19.25
N LYS A 141 10.75 -3.99 -18.73
CA LYS A 141 12.07 -3.66 -18.14
C LYS A 141 11.99 -2.76 -16.90
N GLY A 142 10.87 -2.81 -16.18
CA GLY A 142 10.74 -2.22 -14.85
C GLY A 142 11.36 -3.12 -13.79
N HIS A 143 11.51 -2.61 -12.57
CA HIS A 143 11.93 -3.38 -11.40
C HIS A 143 10.70 -3.93 -10.68
N ALA A 144 10.52 -5.24 -10.72
CA ALA A 144 9.45 -5.93 -10.02
C ALA A 144 9.86 -6.21 -8.57
N GLN A 145 9.33 -5.46 -7.62
CA GLN A 145 9.48 -5.74 -6.20
C GLN A 145 8.22 -6.43 -5.67
N VAL A 146 8.34 -7.64 -5.17
CA VAL A 146 7.21 -8.32 -4.51
C VAL A 146 7.24 -8.03 -3.03
N ALA A 147 6.10 -7.57 -2.51
CA ALA A 147 5.92 -7.30 -1.09
C ALA A 147 5.03 -8.36 -0.43
N LEU A 148 5.57 -9.06 0.57
CA LEU A 148 4.83 -9.97 1.42
C LEU A 148 4.21 -9.19 2.57
N SER A 149 2.88 -9.26 2.70
CA SER A 149 2.14 -8.61 3.77
C SER A 149 2.40 -9.32 5.09
N TYR A 150 3.18 -8.66 5.98
CA TYR A 150 3.55 -9.24 7.26
C TYR A 150 2.37 -9.24 8.23
N THR A 151 2.17 -10.36 8.90
CA THR A 151 1.14 -10.51 9.93
C THR A 151 1.54 -11.59 10.94
N LEU A 152 0.78 -11.70 12.02
CA LEU A 152 0.97 -12.68 13.09
C LEU A 152 -0.09 -13.77 13.00
N GLY A 153 0.28 -14.97 13.46
CA GLY A 153 -0.61 -16.16 13.50
C GLY A 153 0.21 -17.43 13.41
N ASP A 154 -0.38 -18.55 13.85
CA ASP A 154 0.32 -19.84 13.93
C ASP A 154 0.78 -20.37 12.56
N ALA A 155 0.11 -19.94 11.49
CA ALA A 155 0.48 -20.33 10.13
C ALA A 155 1.66 -19.52 9.56
N TYR A 156 1.96 -18.36 10.12
CA TYR A 156 3.01 -17.45 9.64
C TYR A 156 4.35 -17.73 10.34
N THR A 157 4.84 -18.95 10.16
CA THR A 157 6.12 -19.42 10.71
C THR A 157 7.31 -18.88 9.90
N LEU A 158 8.54 -19.05 10.41
CA LEU A 158 9.74 -18.72 9.63
C LEU A 158 9.79 -19.53 8.33
N ASP A 159 9.44 -20.83 8.38
CA ASP A 159 9.40 -21.70 7.19
C ASP A 159 8.41 -21.16 6.14
N TYR A 160 7.25 -20.67 6.56
CA TYR A 160 6.31 -20.00 5.65
C TYR A 160 6.95 -18.80 4.94
N TRP A 161 7.63 -17.91 5.67
CA TRP A 161 8.27 -16.73 5.07
C TRP A 161 9.41 -17.11 4.14
N MET A 162 10.23 -18.12 4.49
CA MET A 162 11.31 -18.63 3.66
C MET A 162 10.77 -19.25 2.36
N GLU A 163 9.72 -20.08 2.45
CA GLU A 163 9.06 -20.65 1.28
C GLU A 163 8.49 -19.56 0.37
N MET A 164 7.80 -18.58 0.94
CA MET A 164 7.26 -17.46 0.18
C MET A 164 8.37 -16.66 -0.52
N ALA A 165 9.48 -16.38 0.16
CA ALA A 165 10.61 -15.66 -0.43
C ALA A 165 11.20 -16.43 -1.63
N LYS A 166 11.35 -17.74 -1.51
CA LYS A 166 11.81 -18.58 -2.62
C LYS A 166 10.84 -18.58 -3.80
N ARG A 167 9.54 -18.70 -3.53
CA ARG A 167 8.53 -18.63 -4.59
C ARG A 167 8.49 -17.27 -5.29
N VAL A 168 8.77 -16.19 -4.57
CA VAL A 168 8.90 -14.83 -5.12
C VAL A 168 10.14 -14.73 -6.03
N GLU A 169 11.27 -15.30 -5.62
CA GLU A 169 12.48 -15.38 -6.45
C GLU A 169 12.25 -16.20 -7.71
N ASP A 170 11.63 -17.38 -7.58
CA ASP A 170 11.29 -18.28 -8.70
C ASP A 170 10.30 -17.61 -9.69
N MET A 171 9.45 -16.68 -9.22
CA MET A 171 8.52 -15.89 -10.03
C MET A 171 9.25 -14.87 -10.93
N GLY A 172 10.51 -14.57 -10.63
CA GLY A 172 11.33 -13.59 -11.35
C GLY A 172 11.21 -12.17 -10.81
N ALA A 173 10.95 -11.99 -9.52
CA ALA A 173 11.04 -10.70 -8.87
C ALA A 173 12.50 -10.22 -8.77
N ASP A 174 12.72 -8.92 -8.81
CA ASP A 174 14.04 -8.28 -8.67
C ASP A 174 14.41 -7.98 -7.22
N SER A 175 13.42 -7.84 -6.33
CA SER A 175 13.62 -7.66 -4.90
C SER A 175 12.39 -8.10 -4.11
N LEU A 176 12.61 -8.37 -2.82
CA LEU A 176 11.60 -8.76 -1.85
C LEU A 176 11.39 -7.64 -0.82
N CYS A 177 10.14 -7.28 -0.55
CA CYS A 177 9.79 -6.38 0.55
C CYS A 177 8.98 -7.13 1.61
N ILE A 178 9.35 -7.00 2.87
CA ILE A 178 8.49 -7.37 4.00
C ILE A 178 7.68 -6.12 4.35
N LYS A 179 6.37 -6.18 4.14
CA LYS A 179 5.46 -5.06 4.31
C LYS A 179 4.63 -5.22 5.58
N ASP A 180 5.07 -4.54 6.64
CA ASP A 180 4.42 -4.51 7.94
C ASP A 180 3.53 -3.26 8.08
N MET A 181 2.30 -3.34 7.59
CA MET A 181 1.35 -2.22 7.55
C MET A 181 0.81 -1.81 8.92
N ALA A 182 0.90 -2.66 9.91
CA ALA A 182 0.35 -2.39 11.24
C ALA A 182 1.42 -2.17 12.32
N GLY A 183 2.71 -2.28 11.98
CA GLY A 183 3.80 -2.17 12.95
C GLY A 183 3.83 -3.36 13.92
N LEU A 184 3.61 -4.58 13.40
CA LEU A 184 3.54 -5.82 14.17
C LEU A 184 4.91 -6.48 14.39
N LEU A 185 5.88 -6.18 13.52
CA LEU A 185 7.20 -6.78 13.57
C LEU A 185 8.02 -6.17 14.71
N VAL A 186 8.21 -6.94 15.76
CA VAL A 186 9.02 -6.53 16.92
C VAL A 186 10.51 -6.81 16.69
N PRO A 187 11.43 -6.08 17.38
CA PRO A 187 12.87 -6.13 17.09
C PRO A 187 13.49 -7.53 17.08
N ALA A 188 13.18 -8.38 18.06
CA ALA A 188 13.72 -9.75 18.12
C ALA A 188 13.24 -10.59 16.92
N LYS A 189 11.98 -10.46 16.55
CA LYS A 189 11.41 -11.17 15.38
C LYS A 189 11.93 -10.63 14.05
N ALA A 190 12.28 -9.35 13.99
CA ALA A 190 12.92 -8.78 12.82
C ALA A 190 14.31 -9.41 12.57
N THR A 191 15.10 -9.62 13.63
CA THR A 191 16.40 -10.31 13.53
C THR A 191 16.21 -11.73 12.98
N GLU A 192 15.32 -12.53 13.59
CA GLU A 192 15.05 -13.91 13.15
C GLU A 192 14.58 -13.97 11.68
N LEU A 193 13.61 -13.13 11.33
CA LEU A 193 13.02 -13.10 10.00
C LEU A 193 14.02 -12.68 8.92
N VAL A 194 14.74 -11.57 9.15
CA VAL A 194 15.68 -11.06 8.15
C VAL A 194 16.83 -12.04 7.92
N GLN A 195 17.39 -12.64 8.99
CA GLN A 195 18.40 -13.68 8.84
C GLN A 195 17.90 -14.86 8.01
N ALA A 196 16.72 -15.40 8.36
CA ALA A 196 16.12 -16.51 7.63
C ALA A 196 15.87 -16.17 6.15
N LEU A 197 15.41 -14.96 5.84
CA LEU A 197 15.23 -14.51 4.45
C LEU A 197 16.56 -14.39 3.71
N LYS A 198 17.58 -13.80 4.33
CA LYS A 198 18.92 -13.65 3.72
C LYS A 198 19.60 -14.99 3.47
N ASP A 199 19.25 -16.02 4.23
CA ASP A 199 19.75 -17.41 4.03
C ASP A 199 18.94 -18.17 2.96
N SER A 200 17.71 -17.72 2.65
CA SER A 200 16.79 -18.46 1.76
C SER A 200 16.64 -17.87 0.35
N THR A 201 17.01 -16.61 0.12
CA THR A 201 16.92 -15.95 -1.18
C THR A 201 18.14 -15.10 -1.49
N SER A 202 18.49 -14.98 -2.77
CA SER A 202 19.53 -14.07 -3.25
C SER A 202 19.02 -12.63 -3.46
N LEU A 203 17.71 -12.42 -3.40
CA LEU A 203 17.10 -11.12 -3.65
C LEU A 203 17.52 -10.09 -2.60
N PRO A 204 17.67 -8.82 -2.99
CA PRO A 204 17.69 -7.72 -2.03
C PRO A 204 16.41 -7.71 -1.20
N VAL A 205 16.56 -7.54 0.13
CA VAL A 205 15.43 -7.50 1.07
C VAL A 205 15.21 -6.07 1.55
N GLU A 206 14.00 -5.58 1.37
CA GLU A 206 13.53 -4.29 1.87
C GLU A 206 12.54 -4.48 3.02
N LEU A 207 12.64 -3.66 4.06
CA LEU A 207 11.69 -3.69 5.17
C LEU A 207 10.91 -2.38 5.23
N HIS A 208 9.59 -2.52 5.17
CA HIS A 208 8.61 -1.46 5.37
C HIS A 208 7.82 -1.74 6.65
N THR A 209 7.84 -0.83 7.61
CA THR A 209 6.99 -0.94 8.79
C THR A 209 6.42 0.40 9.23
N HIS A 210 5.17 0.37 9.72
CA HIS A 210 4.51 1.53 10.30
C HIS A 210 4.85 1.70 11.78
N TYR A 211 4.79 2.92 12.28
CA TYR A 211 5.18 3.27 13.64
C TYR A 211 4.03 3.09 14.66
N THR A 212 2.91 2.52 14.24
CA THR A 212 1.65 2.47 15.02
C THR A 212 1.82 1.84 16.41
N SER A 213 2.63 0.80 16.54
CA SER A 213 2.94 0.16 17.84
C SER A 213 4.04 0.87 18.65
N GLY A 214 4.81 1.76 18.03
CA GLY A 214 5.91 2.48 18.68
C GLY A 214 7.27 1.79 18.61
N VAL A 215 7.38 0.58 18.02
CA VAL A 215 8.63 -0.20 18.01
C VAL A 215 9.44 -0.09 16.72
N ALA A 216 8.92 0.55 15.67
CA ALA A 216 9.43 0.45 14.31
C ALA A 216 10.90 0.88 14.15
N SER A 217 11.38 1.95 14.80
CA SER A 217 12.80 2.34 14.74
C SER A 217 13.71 1.28 15.36
N MET A 218 13.30 0.69 16.47
CA MET A 218 14.05 -0.42 17.11
C MET A 218 14.05 -1.67 16.23
N THR A 219 12.92 -1.94 15.57
CA THR A 219 12.78 -3.00 14.58
C THR A 219 13.74 -2.80 13.41
N TYR A 220 13.83 -1.58 12.86
CA TYR A 220 14.78 -1.26 11.79
C TYR A 220 16.23 -1.44 12.22
N MET A 221 16.60 -0.98 13.42
CA MET A 221 17.94 -1.21 13.94
C MET A 221 18.31 -2.69 13.92
N LYS A 222 17.44 -3.55 14.44
CA LYS A 222 17.66 -5.00 14.48
C LYS A 222 17.62 -5.67 13.10
N ALA A 223 16.76 -5.22 12.21
CA ALA A 223 16.71 -5.70 10.84
C ALA A 223 17.98 -5.36 10.04
N VAL A 224 18.52 -4.14 10.22
CA VAL A 224 19.76 -3.71 9.56
C VAL A 224 20.96 -4.49 10.07
N GLU A 225 21.08 -4.69 11.39
CA GLU A 225 22.09 -5.56 12.00
C GLU A 225 22.00 -7.01 11.48
N ALA A 226 20.78 -7.50 11.17
CA ALA A 226 20.53 -8.82 10.62
C ALA A 226 20.77 -8.92 9.11
N GLY A 227 21.00 -7.81 8.41
CA GLY A 227 21.42 -7.80 7.02
C GLY A 227 20.36 -7.33 6.00
N VAL A 228 19.28 -6.67 6.42
CA VAL A 228 18.34 -6.02 5.48
C VAL A 228 19.09 -5.01 4.62
N ASP A 229 18.70 -4.88 3.36
CA ASP A 229 19.41 -4.06 2.39
C ASP A 229 18.85 -2.63 2.30
N ILE A 230 17.52 -2.50 2.48
CA ILE A 230 16.79 -1.24 2.28
C ILE A 230 15.72 -1.11 3.37
N ILE A 231 15.48 0.10 3.84
CA ILE A 231 14.34 0.42 4.73
C ILE A 231 13.52 1.57 4.17
N ASP A 232 12.22 1.55 4.44
CA ASP A 232 11.30 2.63 4.12
C ASP A 232 11.23 3.63 5.29
N THR A 233 11.41 4.90 5.00
CA THR A 233 11.32 5.97 5.99
C THR A 233 10.47 7.13 5.46
N ALA A 234 10.12 8.07 6.32
CA ALA A 234 9.40 9.28 5.95
C ALA A 234 10.09 10.52 6.51
N MET A 235 10.13 11.62 5.75
CA MET A 235 10.60 12.91 6.26
C MET A 235 9.88 13.26 7.56
N SER A 236 10.64 13.73 8.59
CA SER A 236 10.15 13.84 9.97
C SER A 236 8.82 14.57 10.17
N PRO A 237 8.43 15.61 9.40
CA PRO A 237 7.12 16.21 9.54
C PRO A 237 5.94 15.28 9.22
N PHE A 238 6.17 14.27 8.38
CA PHE A 238 5.17 13.25 8.01
C PHE A 238 5.56 11.84 8.47
N ALA A 239 6.43 11.71 9.46
CA ALA A 239 6.84 10.45 10.06
C ALA A 239 6.08 10.14 11.35
N LEU A 240 6.33 8.94 11.89
CA LEU A 240 5.83 8.42 13.17
C LEU A 240 4.29 8.22 13.20
N GLY A 241 3.77 7.85 14.36
CA GLY A 241 2.34 7.53 14.50
C GLY A 241 1.91 6.41 13.56
N THR A 242 0.95 6.69 12.67
CA THR A 242 0.50 5.73 11.65
C THR A 242 1.35 5.71 10.39
N SER A 243 2.42 6.53 10.32
CA SER A 243 3.40 6.57 9.22
C SER A 243 4.65 5.73 9.55
N GLN A 244 5.76 5.98 8.89
CA GLN A 244 7.02 5.25 9.03
C GLN A 244 7.98 5.95 10.01
N PRO A 245 9.12 5.32 10.39
CA PRO A 245 10.20 5.99 11.09
C PRO A 245 10.76 7.20 10.33
N ALA A 246 11.24 8.20 11.07
CA ALA A 246 11.73 9.43 10.48
C ALA A 246 13.06 9.22 9.75
N THR A 247 13.16 9.70 8.52
CA THR A 247 14.32 9.56 7.64
C THR A 247 15.59 10.13 8.28
N GLU A 248 15.55 11.36 8.75
CA GLU A 248 16.71 12.06 9.33
C GLU A 248 17.22 11.34 10.59
N VAL A 249 16.27 10.81 11.38
CA VAL A 249 16.59 10.07 12.61
C VAL A 249 17.29 8.74 12.29
N MET A 250 16.80 8.01 11.29
CA MET A 250 17.41 6.74 10.89
C MET A 250 18.79 6.97 10.24
N VAL A 251 18.94 8.00 9.43
CA VAL A 251 20.24 8.37 8.84
C VAL A 251 21.27 8.68 9.93
N GLU A 252 20.92 9.50 10.92
CA GLU A 252 21.85 9.84 12.01
C GLU A 252 22.11 8.63 12.93
N ALA A 253 21.11 7.76 13.15
CA ALA A 253 21.26 6.55 13.98
C ALA A 253 22.25 5.54 13.39
N PHE A 254 22.44 5.51 12.06
CA PHE A 254 23.40 4.62 11.39
C PHE A 254 24.72 5.30 11.04
N LYS A 255 24.87 6.60 11.27
CA LYS A 255 26.09 7.33 11.00
C LYS A 255 27.27 6.73 11.76
N ASP A 256 28.44 6.75 11.14
CA ASP A 256 29.68 6.20 11.68
C ASP A 256 29.61 4.68 12.01
N THR A 257 28.57 3.97 11.57
CA THR A 257 28.44 2.52 11.67
C THR A 257 28.82 1.85 10.32
N PRO A 258 28.95 0.51 10.27
CA PRO A 258 29.12 -0.21 9.00
C PRO A 258 27.95 -0.03 8.01
N TYR A 259 26.81 0.45 8.49
CA TYR A 259 25.56 0.65 7.75
C TYR A 259 25.33 2.12 7.36
N ASP A 260 26.30 3.00 7.60
CA ASP A 260 26.20 4.42 7.29
C ASP A 260 25.68 4.63 5.88
N THR A 261 24.59 5.37 5.76
CA THR A 261 23.89 5.63 4.49
C THR A 261 24.67 6.60 3.59
N GLY A 262 25.52 7.43 4.17
CA GLY A 262 26.24 8.52 3.47
C GLY A 262 25.34 9.67 3.03
N LEU A 263 24.06 9.71 3.44
CA LEU A 263 23.14 10.78 3.07
C LEU A 263 23.45 12.07 3.85
N ASP A 264 23.34 13.23 3.19
CA ASP A 264 23.60 14.54 3.78
C ASP A 264 22.45 14.97 4.71
N LEU A 265 22.70 14.96 6.02
CA LEU A 265 21.73 15.35 7.05
C LEU A 265 21.31 16.84 6.93
N ASN A 266 22.17 17.73 6.45
CA ASN A 266 21.81 19.13 6.25
C ASN A 266 20.78 19.26 5.13
N LEU A 267 21.02 18.58 4.02
CA LEU A 267 20.05 18.54 2.91
C LEU A 267 18.72 17.92 3.34
N LEU A 268 18.74 16.85 4.13
CA LEU A 268 17.52 16.24 4.70
C LEU A 268 16.80 17.22 5.63
N SER A 269 17.52 17.98 6.46
CA SER A 269 16.91 19.00 7.33
C SER A 269 16.22 20.11 6.52
N GLU A 270 16.83 20.57 5.42
CA GLU A 270 16.22 21.54 4.52
C GLU A 270 14.94 21.01 3.86
N ILE A 271 14.89 19.71 3.54
CA ILE A 271 13.68 19.06 3.01
C ILE A 271 12.62 18.96 4.10
N ALA A 272 12.99 18.58 5.31
CA ALA A 272 12.07 18.56 6.45
C ALA A 272 11.46 19.94 6.74
N ASP A 273 12.27 21.00 6.69
CA ASP A 273 11.80 22.38 6.89
C ASP A 273 10.77 22.80 5.83
N TYR A 274 10.87 22.29 4.61
CA TYR A 274 9.83 22.49 3.59
C TYR A 274 8.49 21.84 3.96
N PHE A 275 8.51 20.63 4.50
CA PHE A 275 7.29 19.92 4.86
C PHE A 275 6.67 20.36 6.19
N ARG A 276 7.41 21.07 7.06
CA ARG A 276 6.94 21.52 8.37
C ARG A 276 5.70 22.41 8.30
N PRO A 277 5.66 23.51 7.51
CA PRO A 277 4.46 24.32 7.36
C PRO A 277 3.27 23.56 6.77
N LEU A 278 3.49 22.58 5.87
CA LEU A 278 2.40 21.74 5.35
C LEU A 278 1.79 20.85 6.44
N ARG A 279 2.61 20.34 7.36
CA ARG A 279 2.11 19.64 8.55
C ARG A 279 1.30 20.55 9.46
N GLU A 280 1.81 21.75 9.74
CA GLU A 280 1.15 22.74 10.61
C GLU A 280 -0.21 23.15 10.05
N GLU A 281 -0.30 23.39 8.75
CA GLU A 281 -1.55 23.68 8.06
C GLU A 281 -2.53 22.50 8.14
N ALA A 282 -2.05 21.26 7.94
CA ALA A 282 -2.87 20.06 8.03
C ALA A 282 -3.41 19.82 9.46
N LEU A 283 -2.63 20.15 10.50
CA LEU A 283 -3.08 20.12 11.88
C LEU A 283 -4.10 21.21 12.16
N ALA A 284 -3.85 22.45 11.74
CA ALA A 284 -4.72 23.59 11.97
C ALA A 284 -6.08 23.43 11.27
N SER A 285 -6.11 22.85 10.08
CA SER A 285 -7.34 22.57 9.33
C SER A 285 -8.09 21.33 9.84
N GLY A 286 -7.48 20.52 10.72
CA GLY A 286 -8.04 19.23 11.17
C GLY A 286 -7.91 18.10 10.16
N LEU A 287 -7.24 18.32 9.03
CA LEU A 287 -6.96 17.28 8.03
C LEU A 287 -6.04 16.20 8.62
N MET A 288 -5.03 16.59 9.40
CA MET A 288 -4.22 15.70 10.21
C MET A 288 -4.84 15.57 11.60
N ASN A 289 -5.50 14.42 11.84
CA ASN A 289 -6.10 14.16 13.15
C ASN A 289 -4.99 13.84 14.17
N PRO A 290 -4.89 14.51 15.34
CA PRO A 290 -3.89 14.18 16.37
C PRO A 290 -3.86 12.72 16.82
N LYS A 291 -4.97 11.98 16.69
CA LYS A 291 -5.04 10.56 17.02
C LYS A 291 -4.11 9.67 16.17
N VAL A 292 -3.81 10.08 14.93
CA VAL A 292 -2.89 9.31 14.06
C VAL A 292 -1.42 9.57 14.37
N LEU A 293 -1.10 10.54 15.24
CA LEU A 293 0.26 10.89 15.63
C LEU A 293 0.76 10.09 16.85
N GLY A 294 -0.17 9.50 17.61
CA GLY A 294 0.17 8.68 18.77
C GLY A 294 0.57 7.26 18.40
N VAL A 295 1.20 6.58 19.36
CA VAL A 295 1.50 5.15 19.27
C VAL A 295 0.57 4.37 20.21
N ASN A 296 0.23 3.13 19.82
CA ASN A 296 -0.61 2.27 20.62
C ASN A 296 -0.10 0.83 20.57
N ILE A 297 0.52 0.38 21.66
CA ILE A 297 1.07 -0.97 21.77
C ILE A 297 -0.02 -2.07 21.66
N ASN A 298 -1.28 -1.74 21.89
CA ASN A 298 -2.40 -2.68 21.71
C ASN A 298 -2.59 -3.08 20.23
N THR A 299 -1.98 -2.35 19.28
CA THR A 299 -1.91 -2.78 17.89
C THR A 299 -1.33 -4.20 17.77
N LEU A 300 -0.35 -4.55 18.60
CA LEU A 300 0.22 -5.91 18.63
C LEU A 300 -0.79 -6.97 19.11
N ARG A 301 -1.76 -6.55 19.91
CA ARG A 301 -2.82 -7.43 20.43
C ARG A 301 -3.97 -7.61 19.44
N TYR A 302 -4.46 -6.53 18.85
CA TYR A 302 -5.61 -6.57 17.95
C TYR A 302 -5.21 -6.71 16.48
N GLN A 303 -3.93 -6.47 16.15
CA GLN A 303 -3.34 -6.55 14.81
C GLN A 303 -4.03 -5.64 13.77
N VAL A 304 -4.60 -4.53 14.23
CA VAL A 304 -5.38 -3.61 13.40
C VAL A 304 -4.52 -2.44 12.92
N PRO A 305 -4.37 -2.25 11.60
CA PRO A 305 -3.64 -1.10 11.04
C PRO A 305 -4.29 0.24 11.42
N GLY A 306 -3.48 1.30 11.52
CA GLY A 306 -3.96 2.63 11.89
C GLY A 306 -5.09 3.17 11.00
N GLY A 307 -5.01 2.96 9.70
CA GLY A 307 -6.07 3.35 8.76
C GLY A 307 -7.39 2.60 8.98
N MET A 308 -7.32 1.33 9.39
CA MET A 308 -8.51 0.56 9.75
C MET A 308 -9.15 1.09 11.03
N LEU A 309 -8.36 1.44 12.06
CA LEU A 309 -8.86 2.04 13.30
C LEU A 309 -9.66 3.30 13.03
N SER A 310 -9.14 4.20 12.20
CA SER A 310 -9.82 5.44 11.82
C SER A 310 -11.16 5.17 11.10
N ASN A 311 -11.19 4.17 10.22
CA ASN A 311 -12.42 3.78 9.51
C ASN A 311 -13.46 3.19 10.47
N LEU A 312 -13.05 2.33 11.42
CA LEU A 312 -13.95 1.75 12.42
C LEU A 312 -14.59 2.85 13.30
N ILE A 313 -13.79 3.80 13.76
CA ILE A 313 -14.29 4.94 14.55
C ILE A 313 -15.30 5.75 13.73
N SER A 314 -15.02 6.05 12.46
CA SER A 314 -15.93 6.80 11.60
C SER A 314 -17.24 6.06 11.37
N GLN A 315 -17.20 4.77 11.07
CA GLN A 315 -18.40 3.94 10.87
C GLN A 315 -19.27 3.88 12.13
N LEU A 316 -18.66 3.69 13.31
CA LEU A 316 -19.41 3.67 14.58
C LEU A 316 -20.01 5.04 14.90
N LYS A 317 -19.31 6.13 14.61
CA LYS A 317 -19.80 7.51 14.80
C LYS A 317 -21.00 7.80 13.90
N GLU A 318 -20.95 7.42 12.63
CA GLU A 318 -22.07 7.55 11.70
C GLU A 318 -23.33 6.80 12.18
N GLN A 319 -23.15 5.70 12.92
CA GLN A 319 -24.22 4.91 13.51
C GLN A 319 -24.61 5.36 14.93
N GLY A 320 -23.93 6.37 15.51
CA GLY A 320 -24.13 6.80 16.90
C GLY A 320 -23.84 5.71 17.93
N LYS A 321 -22.81 4.88 17.65
CA LYS A 321 -22.44 3.70 18.43
C LYS A 321 -20.96 3.67 18.83
N GLU A 322 -20.37 4.84 19.11
CA GLU A 322 -18.99 4.95 19.53
C GLU A 322 -18.67 4.16 20.81
N ASP A 323 -19.67 3.94 21.66
CA ASP A 323 -19.59 3.10 22.86
C ASP A 323 -19.25 1.63 22.56
N LYS A 324 -19.48 1.17 21.34
CA LYS A 324 -19.19 -0.21 20.89
C LYS A 324 -17.77 -0.42 20.36
N TYR A 325 -16.93 0.59 20.39
CA TYR A 325 -15.60 0.53 19.79
C TYR A 325 -14.74 -0.61 20.32
N GLU A 326 -14.66 -0.78 21.64
CA GLU A 326 -13.87 -1.87 22.26
C GLU A 326 -14.42 -3.27 21.92
N GLU A 327 -15.74 -3.41 21.83
CA GLU A 327 -16.36 -4.68 21.42
C GLU A 327 -16.02 -5.02 19.96
N VAL A 328 -16.01 -4.02 19.08
CA VAL A 328 -15.60 -4.20 17.68
C VAL A 328 -14.13 -4.56 17.57
N LEU A 329 -13.25 -3.90 18.32
CA LEU A 329 -11.82 -4.25 18.34
C LEU A 329 -11.59 -5.70 18.81
N ALA A 330 -12.33 -6.17 19.79
CA ALA A 330 -12.24 -7.55 20.26
C ALA A 330 -12.83 -8.57 19.25
N GLU A 331 -13.76 -8.14 18.40
CA GLU A 331 -14.38 -9.00 17.38
C GLU A 331 -13.49 -9.13 16.11
N VAL A 332 -12.63 -8.13 15.79
CA VAL A 332 -11.76 -8.17 14.61
C VAL A 332 -10.88 -9.42 14.55
N PRO A 333 -10.13 -9.82 15.58
CA PRO A 333 -9.33 -11.06 15.55
C PRO A 333 -10.16 -12.32 15.33
N ARG A 334 -11.41 -12.35 15.83
CA ARG A 334 -12.32 -13.47 15.67
C ARG A 334 -12.79 -13.60 14.23
N VAL A 335 -13.23 -12.50 13.63
CA VAL A 335 -13.61 -12.47 12.20
C VAL A 335 -12.40 -12.83 11.32
N ARG A 336 -11.21 -12.28 11.63
CA ARG A 336 -9.99 -12.63 10.91
C ARG A 336 -9.70 -14.13 10.93
N LYS A 337 -9.85 -14.76 12.11
CA LYS A 337 -9.66 -16.21 12.25
C LYS A 337 -10.68 -17.00 11.43
N ASP A 338 -11.95 -16.59 11.45
CA ASP A 338 -13.02 -17.24 10.67
C ASP A 338 -12.76 -17.15 9.15
N LEU A 339 -12.15 -16.08 8.70
CA LEU A 339 -11.82 -15.84 7.30
C LEU A 339 -10.42 -16.36 6.87
N GLY A 340 -9.88 -17.36 7.60
CA GLY A 340 -8.63 -18.02 7.23
C GLY A 340 -7.34 -17.25 7.53
N GLU A 341 -7.39 -16.38 8.52
CA GLU A 341 -6.27 -15.58 9.04
C GLU A 341 -5.57 -14.67 8.00
N PRO A 342 -6.30 -13.94 7.13
CA PRO A 342 -5.64 -13.06 6.16
C PRO A 342 -4.81 -11.97 6.84
N PRO A 343 -3.76 -11.45 6.19
CA PRO A 343 -3.16 -10.18 6.61
C PRO A 343 -4.20 -9.06 6.59
N LEU A 344 -4.10 -8.10 7.52
CA LEU A 344 -5.01 -6.95 7.55
C LEU A 344 -4.43 -5.78 6.74
N VAL A 345 -4.53 -5.89 5.44
CA VAL A 345 -4.14 -4.89 4.44
C VAL A 345 -5.32 -4.62 3.51
N THR A 346 -5.28 -3.58 2.67
CA THR A 346 -6.37 -3.32 1.72
C THR A 346 -6.45 -4.40 0.65
N PRO A 347 -7.61 -5.03 0.35
CA PRO A 347 -8.95 -4.78 0.93
C PRO A 347 -9.33 -5.65 2.12
N SER A 348 -8.57 -6.68 2.50
CA SER A 348 -8.92 -7.65 3.56
C SER A 348 -9.20 -6.97 4.91
N SER A 349 -8.46 -5.92 5.26
CA SER A 349 -8.70 -5.14 6.48
C SER A 349 -10.08 -4.49 6.51
N GLN A 350 -10.57 -4.00 5.37
CA GLN A 350 -11.90 -3.42 5.25
C GLN A 350 -12.98 -4.49 5.36
N ILE A 351 -12.77 -5.66 4.73
CA ILE A 351 -13.71 -6.79 4.80
C ILE A 351 -13.87 -7.25 6.25
N VAL A 352 -12.76 -7.53 6.91
CA VAL A 352 -12.74 -7.99 8.32
C VAL A 352 -13.32 -6.92 9.24
N GLY A 353 -12.94 -5.66 9.07
CA GLY A 353 -13.41 -4.56 9.93
C GLY A 353 -14.90 -4.31 9.80
N THR A 354 -15.40 -4.19 8.59
CA THR A 354 -16.84 -3.97 8.36
C THR A 354 -17.66 -5.14 8.86
N GLN A 355 -17.21 -6.39 8.65
CA GLN A 355 -17.91 -7.55 9.19
C GLN A 355 -17.89 -7.57 10.72
N ALA A 356 -16.80 -7.18 11.37
CA ALA A 356 -16.74 -7.07 12.83
C ALA A 356 -17.74 -6.03 13.37
N VAL A 357 -17.85 -4.87 12.71
CA VAL A 357 -18.86 -3.87 13.04
C VAL A 357 -20.27 -4.45 12.94
N PHE A 358 -20.61 -5.12 11.83
CA PHE A 358 -21.94 -5.72 11.68
C PHE A 358 -22.20 -6.79 12.73
N ASN A 359 -21.24 -7.65 13.05
CA ASN A 359 -21.41 -8.68 14.08
C ASN A 359 -21.79 -8.08 15.44
N VAL A 360 -21.14 -6.99 15.83
CA VAL A 360 -21.39 -6.30 17.09
C VAL A 360 -22.72 -5.54 17.07
N LEU A 361 -23.00 -4.77 16.02
CA LEU A 361 -24.21 -3.96 15.92
C LEU A 361 -25.48 -4.79 15.81
N MET A 362 -25.43 -5.97 15.16
CA MET A 362 -26.57 -6.87 15.02
C MET A 362 -26.77 -7.78 16.23
N GLY A 363 -25.84 -7.79 17.20
CA GLY A 363 -25.89 -8.63 18.38
C GLY A 363 -25.75 -10.13 18.10
N GLU A 364 -25.54 -10.52 16.84
CA GLU A 364 -25.34 -11.90 16.40
C GLU A 364 -24.32 -11.94 15.26
N ARG A 365 -23.30 -12.82 15.41
CA ARG A 365 -22.23 -12.97 14.43
C ARG A 365 -22.77 -13.50 13.09
N TYR A 366 -22.39 -12.83 11.99
CA TYR A 366 -22.80 -13.18 10.63
C TYR A 366 -24.31 -13.24 10.39
N LYS A 367 -25.12 -12.54 11.19
CA LYS A 367 -26.54 -12.33 10.91
C LYS A 367 -26.74 -11.56 9.60
N VAL A 368 -25.85 -10.60 9.38
CA VAL A 368 -25.68 -9.87 8.11
C VAL A 368 -24.26 -10.06 7.67
N ALA A 369 -24.05 -10.57 6.46
CA ALA A 369 -22.73 -10.67 5.82
C ALA A 369 -22.67 -9.71 4.62
N THR A 370 -21.58 -8.95 4.53
CA THR A 370 -21.35 -8.07 3.39
C THR A 370 -21.11 -8.87 2.11
N LYS A 371 -21.28 -8.23 0.95
CA LYS A 371 -20.94 -8.84 -0.33
C LYS A 371 -19.48 -9.28 -0.35
N GLU A 372 -18.58 -8.44 0.15
CA GLU A 372 -17.15 -8.69 0.19
C GLU A 372 -16.82 -9.88 1.11
N THR A 373 -17.54 -10.03 2.25
CA THR A 373 -17.40 -11.21 3.11
C THR A 373 -17.84 -12.49 2.40
N LYS A 374 -18.91 -12.44 1.61
CA LYS A 374 -19.33 -13.57 0.77
C LYS A 374 -18.31 -13.87 -0.31
N ASP A 375 -17.80 -12.84 -0.98
CA ASP A 375 -16.86 -12.99 -2.07
C ASP A 375 -15.50 -13.56 -1.61
N ILE A 376 -15.01 -13.21 -0.40
CA ILE A 376 -13.78 -13.84 0.13
C ILE A 376 -14.02 -15.31 0.47
N LEU A 377 -15.17 -15.66 1.08
CA LEU A 377 -15.53 -17.05 1.38
C LEU A 377 -15.74 -17.89 0.12
N LEU A 378 -16.13 -17.28 -0.99
CA LEU A 378 -16.22 -17.92 -2.31
C LEU A 378 -14.86 -18.04 -3.02
N GLY A 379 -13.76 -17.57 -2.42
CA GLY A 379 -12.41 -17.62 -3.02
C GLY A 379 -12.15 -16.57 -4.09
N LYS A 380 -13.04 -15.57 -4.28
CA LYS A 380 -12.90 -14.57 -5.35
C LYS A 380 -11.77 -13.55 -5.15
N TYR A 381 -11.11 -13.56 -4.00
CA TYR A 381 -9.90 -12.79 -3.73
C TYR A 381 -8.63 -13.64 -3.80
N GLY A 382 -8.76 -14.97 -3.89
CA GLY A 382 -7.67 -15.92 -3.84
C GLY A 382 -7.74 -16.86 -2.65
N GLN A 383 -6.62 -17.50 -2.35
CA GLN A 383 -6.50 -18.52 -1.30
C GLN A 383 -5.88 -17.92 -0.03
N THR A 384 -6.51 -18.16 1.11
CA THR A 384 -5.98 -17.81 2.43
C THR A 384 -5.00 -18.87 2.95
N VAL A 385 -4.15 -18.47 3.90
CA VAL A 385 -3.15 -19.37 4.51
C VAL A 385 -3.78 -20.52 5.29
N LYS A 386 -4.95 -20.31 5.88
CA LYS A 386 -5.76 -21.33 6.56
C LYS A 386 -7.12 -21.49 5.88
N PRO A 387 -7.77 -22.65 6.02
CA PRO A 387 -9.15 -22.81 5.56
C PRO A 387 -10.09 -21.88 6.33
N PHE A 388 -11.17 -21.50 5.70
CA PHE A 388 -12.26 -20.74 6.35
C PHE A 388 -12.97 -21.60 7.43
N ASN A 389 -13.54 -20.93 8.42
CA ASN A 389 -14.38 -21.60 9.43
C ASN A 389 -15.61 -22.23 8.75
N PRO A 390 -15.77 -23.58 8.80
CA PRO A 390 -16.88 -24.26 8.10
C PRO A 390 -18.27 -23.79 8.55
N GLU A 391 -18.47 -23.50 9.85
CA GLU A 391 -19.73 -23.02 10.38
C GLU A 391 -20.09 -21.65 9.80
N VAL A 392 -19.10 -20.79 9.60
CA VAL A 392 -19.28 -19.47 8.99
C VAL A 392 -19.58 -19.60 7.49
N VAL A 393 -18.86 -20.49 6.79
CA VAL A 393 -19.16 -20.80 5.38
C VAL A 393 -20.58 -21.26 5.20
N ASP A 394 -21.05 -22.22 6.02
CA ASP A 394 -22.41 -22.74 5.96
C ASP A 394 -23.45 -21.66 6.30
N LYS A 395 -23.19 -20.84 7.33
CA LYS A 395 -24.10 -19.76 7.74
C LYS A 395 -24.22 -18.64 6.70
N VAL A 396 -23.10 -18.25 6.09
CA VAL A 396 -23.03 -17.08 5.18
C VAL A 396 -23.40 -17.45 3.76
N LEU A 397 -22.94 -18.60 3.26
CA LEU A 397 -23.10 -19.01 1.87
C LEU A 397 -24.28 -19.97 1.66
N GLY A 398 -24.59 -20.83 2.65
CA GLY A 398 -25.63 -21.86 2.46
C GLY A 398 -25.37 -22.69 1.20
N ASP A 399 -26.34 -22.71 0.27
CA ASP A 399 -26.23 -23.44 -0.99
C ASP A 399 -25.22 -22.82 -1.98
N ASP A 400 -24.88 -21.53 -1.82
CA ASP A 400 -23.94 -20.84 -2.69
C ASP A 400 -22.51 -21.33 -2.52
N LYS A 401 -22.18 -22.08 -1.46
CA LYS A 401 -20.86 -22.68 -1.25
C LYS A 401 -20.41 -23.56 -2.42
N LYS A 402 -21.35 -24.14 -3.20
CA LYS A 402 -21.05 -24.90 -4.42
C LYS A 402 -20.37 -24.06 -5.52
N ASN A 403 -20.48 -22.74 -5.44
CA ASN A 403 -19.88 -21.79 -6.37
C ASN A 403 -18.51 -21.31 -5.92
N ALA A 404 -17.97 -21.86 -4.82
CA ALA A 404 -16.63 -21.53 -4.36
C ALA A 404 -15.56 -21.96 -5.37
N ILE A 405 -14.60 -21.08 -5.59
CA ILE A 405 -13.49 -21.29 -6.53
C ILE A 405 -12.19 -21.53 -5.78
N THR A 406 -11.31 -22.36 -6.38
CA THR A 406 -9.97 -22.65 -5.85
C THR A 406 -8.86 -22.28 -6.82
N CYS A 407 -9.21 -21.95 -8.07
CA CYS A 407 -8.29 -21.43 -9.06
C CYS A 407 -7.94 -19.96 -8.74
N ARG A 408 -6.99 -19.41 -9.48
CA ARG A 408 -6.72 -17.96 -9.44
C ARG A 408 -7.97 -17.21 -9.94
N PRO A 409 -8.49 -16.21 -9.19
CA PRO A 409 -9.74 -15.55 -9.56
C PRO A 409 -9.73 -14.95 -10.98
N ALA A 410 -8.61 -14.44 -11.42
CA ALA A 410 -8.47 -13.84 -12.76
C ALA A 410 -8.61 -14.85 -13.92
N ASP A 411 -8.37 -16.14 -13.67
CA ASP A 411 -8.54 -17.20 -14.70
C ASP A 411 -10.00 -17.36 -15.16
N LEU A 412 -10.94 -16.80 -14.40
CA LEU A 412 -12.38 -16.78 -14.70
C LEU A 412 -12.86 -15.48 -15.34
N LEU A 413 -11.96 -14.53 -15.56
CA LEU A 413 -12.30 -13.24 -16.15
C LEU A 413 -11.95 -13.25 -17.65
N GLU A 414 -12.91 -12.87 -18.46
CA GLU A 414 -12.67 -12.59 -19.87
C GLU A 414 -11.88 -11.29 -20.01
N PRO A 415 -11.10 -11.12 -21.09
CA PRO A 415 -10.43 -9.86 -21.39
C PRO A 415 -11.40 -8.67 -21.37
N GLU A 416 -11.02 -7.60 -20.68
CA GLU A 416 -11.89 -6.43 -20.47
C GLU A 416 -11.49 -5.21 -21.30
N LEU A 417 -10.26 -5.15 -21.80
CA LEU A 417 -9.66 -3.92 -22.35
C LEU A 417 -10.40 -3.40 -23.58
N ASP A 418 -10.67 -4.26 -24.57
CA ASP A 418 -11.36 -3.88 -25.82
C ASP A 418 -12.77 -3.32 -25.54
N LYS A 419 -13.48 -3.91 -24.58
CA LYS A 419 -14.81 -3.44 -24.15
C LYS A 419 -14.71 -2.07 -23.52
N ILE A 420 -13.76 -1.87 -22.62
CA ILE A 420 -13.53 -0.60 -21.91
C ILE A 420 -13.12 0.49 -22.92
N GLU A 421 -12.26 0.19 -23.88
CA GLU A 421 -11.89 1.11 -24.95
C GLU A 421 -13.09 1.54 -25.79
N ALA A 422 -13.97 0.60 -26.12
CA ALA A 422 -15.19 0.90 -26.86
C ALA A 422 -16.13 1.84 -26.09
N GLU A 423 -16.30 1.61 -24.77
CA GLU A 423 -17.10 2.47 -23.89
C GLU A 423 -16.51 3.87 -23.75
N MET A 424 -15.16 3.97 -23.72
CA MET A 424 -14.44 5.25 -23.53
C MET A 424 -14.23 6.04 -24.82
N LYS A 425 -14.55 5.49 -25.98
CA LYS A 425 -14.23 6.07 -27.30
C LYS A 425 -14.59 7.56 -27.44
N GLN A 426 -15.71 8.00 -26.87
CA GLN A 426 -16.16 9.40 -26.95
C GLN A 426 -15.55 10.31 -25.86
N TYR A 427 -14.93 9.75 -24.82
CA TYR A 427 -14.38 10.50 -23.67
C TYR A 427 -12.85 10.48 -23.64
N LYS A 428 -12.23 9.51 -24.32
CA LYS A 428 -10.79 9.27 -24.32
C LYS A 428 -10.03 10.46 -24.90
N GLN A 429 -9.13 11.06 -24.13
CA GLN A 429 -8.19 12.11 -24.56
C GLN A 429 -6.74 11.60 -24.61
N GLN A 430 -6.41 10.64 -23.75
CA GLN A 430 -5.12 9.94 -23.70
C GLN A 430 -5.38 8.45 -23.49
N ASP A 431 -4.40 7.62 -23.80
CA ASP A 431 -4.53 6.16 -23.68
C ASP A 431 -4.82 5.70 -22.26
N GLU A 432 -4.26 6.40 -21.28
CA GLU A 432 -4.41 6.12 -19.87
C GLU A 432 -5.82 6.34 -19.32
N ASP A 433 -6.69 7.07 -20.03
CA ASP A 433 -8.08 7.32 -19.61
C ASP A 433 -8.89 6.02 -19.57
N VAL A 434 -8.55 5.05 -20.44
CA VAL A 434 -9.15 3.71 -20.45
C VAL A 434 -8.91 3.02 -19.10
N LEU A 435 -7.70 3.14 -18.55
CA LEU A 435 -7.32 2.56 -17.26
C LEU A 435 -7.97 3.30 -16.09
N SER A 436 -8.07 4.63 -16.18
CA SER A 436 -8.78 5.44 -15.17
C SER A 436 -10.24 5.04 -15.08
N TYR A 437 -10.88 4.80 -16.22
CA TYR A 437 -12.25 4.33 -16.29
C TYR A 437 -12.41 2.89 -15.81
N ALA A 438 -11.51 1.97 -16.20
CA ALA A 438 -11.53 0.59 -15.73
C ALA A 438 -11.56 0.48 -14.21
N LEU A 439 -10.78 1.32 -13.54
CA LEU A 439 -10.63 1.32 -12.09
C LEU A 439 -11.74 2.11 -11.36
N PHE A 440 -12.13 3.26 -11.92
CA PHE A 440 -13.02 4.23 -11.26
C PHE A 440 -14.07 4.80 -12.24
N PRO A 441 -14.95 3.98 -12.83
CA PRO A 441 -15.84 4.40 -13.92
C PRO A 441 -16.73 5.59 -13.56
N GLN A 442 -17.26 5.63 -12.33
CA GLN A 442 -18.17 6.69 -11.88
C GLN A 442 -17.48 8.07 -11.70
N VAL A 443 -16.17 8.08 -11.51
CA VAL A 443 -15.41 9.31 -11.24
C VAL A 443 -14.62 9.77 -12.46
N ALA A 444 -14.06 8.82 -13.21
CA ALA A 444 -13.29 9.11 -14.42
C ALA A 444 -14.13 9.87 -15.45
N THR A 445 -15.35 9.42 -15.78
CA THR A 445 -16.23 10.13 -16.71
C THR A 445 -16.53 11.56 -16.29
N ARG A 446 -16.74 11.81 -14.98
CA ARG A 446 -16.96 13.17 -14.47
C ARG A 446 -15.71 14.06 -14.56
N SER A 447 -14.52 13.50 -14.44
CA SER A 447 -13.27 14.26 -14.59
C SER A 447 -13.04 14.61 -16.06
N GLU A 448 -13.30 13.70 -16.97
CA GLU A 448 -13.19 13.92 -18.42
C GLU A 448 -14.23 14.93 -18.95
N GLU A 449 -15.48 14.82 -18.53
CA GLU A 449 -16.51 15.82 -18.84
C GLU A 449 -16.11 17.24 -18.41
N ARG A 450 -15.41 17.38 -17.26
CA ARG A 450 -14.90 18.68 -16.80
C ARG A 450 -13.72 19.19 -17.63
N ARG A 451 -12.84 18.30 -18.12
CA ARG A 451 -11.74 18.66 -19.03
C ARG A 451 -12.28 19.13 -20.36
N VAL A 452 -13.18 18.36 -20.97
CA VAL A 452 -13.88 18.75 -22.22
C VAL A 452 -14.60 20.09 -22.04
N GLY A 453 -15.30 20.30 -20.92
CA GLY A 453 -15.98 21.56 -20.64
C GLY A 453 -15.04 22.74 -20.40
N LYS A 454 -13.82 22.53 -19.91
CA LYS A 454 -12.81 23.59 -19.78
C LYS A 454 -12.18 23.94 -21.11
N GLU A 455 -11.89 22.97 -21.96
CA GLU A 455 -11.37 23.22 -23.32
C GLU A 455 -12.39 23.92 -24.21
N CYS A 456 -13.68 23.59 -24.11
CA CYS A 456 -14.73 24.33 -24.78
C CYS A 456 -14.81 25.79 -24.29
N ARG A 457 -14.62 26.06 -22.98
CA ARG A 457 -14.61 27.42 -22.47
C ARG A 457 -13.34 28.21 -22.84
N SER A 458 -12.19 27.56 -23.01
CA SER A 458 -10.95 28.23 -23.44
C SER A 458 -10.95 28.55 -24.95
N ARG A 459 -11.74 27.83 -25.75
CA ARG A 459 -11.94 28.16 -27.18
C ARG A 459 -12.98 29.26 -27.42
N TRP A 460 -13.77 29.62 -26.42
CA TRP A 460 -14.69 30.73 -26.43
C TRP A 460 -14.16 31.88 -25.55
N SER A 461 -13.05 32.49 -25.96
CA SER A 461 -12.74 33.85 -25.57
C SER A 461 -13.39 34.78 -26.63
N PRO A 462 -14.42 35.55 -26.32
CA PRO A 462 -14.93 36.52 -27.25
C PRO A 462 -13.93 37.69 -27.29
N TYR A 463 -13.38 37.93 -28.44
CA TYR A 463 -13.04 39.29 -28.83
C TYR A 463 -14.35 40.09 -28.80
N HIS A 464 -14.48 40.94 -27.77
CA HIS A 464 -15.03 42.28 -27.88
C HIS A 464 -14.81 43.06 -26.58
#